data_b081134f31c064b99354cc9901f3c6c1
#
_entry.id   b081134f31c064b99354cc9901f3c6c1
#
_cell.length_a   1.000
_cell.length_b   1.000
_cell.length_c   1.000
_cell.angle_alpha   90.00
_cell.angle_beta   90.00
_cell.angle_gamma   90.00
#
_symmetry.space_group_name_H-M   'P 1'
#
loop_
_entity.id
_entity.type
_entity.pdbx_description
1 polymer ?
#
loop_
_entity_poly.entity_id
_entity_poly.type
_entity_poly.pdbx_seq_one_letter_code
_entity_poly.pdbx_strand_id
1 'polypeptide(L)'
;GYALFNAVGSPASRCAYAKVTVNGTNLGIYSHVETVREAFLKRVFGNDNGTLYEGPYVDFYEGWKNSFERKRGKDKPGRKKIKQLIKVLEDDDENVEQAIGELVDLDSFYTFWAVEGLLGFWDGYSGNNNNFFIYLNPETDRFHFLPWGADSLFVKFSKLKHMNDWRAPISVKTQGLIAHKLYQLESGRERYAQI
;
A
#
# COMPACT_ATOMS: atom_id res chain seq x y z
N GLY A 1 7.68 -7.66 9.93
CA GLY A 1 6.67 -7.12 9.02
C GLY A 1 6.76 -7.72 7.63
N TYR A 2 7.74 -7.34 6.83
CA TYR A 2 7.85 -7.74 5.41
C TYR A 2 7.78 -9.27 5.15
N ALA A 3 8.30 -10.10 6.06
CA ALA A 3 8.22 -11.55 5.92
C ALA A 3 6.76 -12.05 5.94
N LEU A 4 5.90 -11.45 6.75
CA LEU A 4 4.49 -11.82 6.79
C LEU A 4 3.77 -11.41 5.51
N PHE A 5 3.97 -10.17 5.03
CA PHE A 5 3.43 -9.75 3.73
C PHE A 5 3.78 -10.76 2.62
N ASN A 6 5.06 -11.11 2.49
CA ASN A 6 5.51 -12.07 1.48
C ASN A 6 4.92 -13.48 1.70
N ALA A 7 4.76 -13.93 2.94
CA ALA A 7 4.25 -15.28 3.25
C ALA A 7 2.79 -15.47 2.83
N VAL A 8 2.00 -14.39 2.83
CA VAL A 8 0.59 -14.43 2.42
C VAL A 8 0.36 -13.92 0.99
N GLY A 9 1.43 -13.77 0.20
CA GLY A 9 1.34 -13.38 -1.20
C GLY A 9 1.18 -11.88 -1.45
N SER A 10 1.27 -11.01 -0.42
CA SER A 10 1.37 -9.56 -0.62
C SER A 10 2.83 -9.19 -0.85
N PRO A 11 3.19 -8.66 -2.03
CA PRO A 11 4.58 -8.39 -2.36
C PRO A 11 5.21 -7.36 -1.43
N ALA A 12 6.36 -7.70 -0.85
CA ALA A 12 7.09 -6.82 0.04
C ALA A 12 8.61 -6.98 -0.11
N SER A 13 9.34 -5.98 0.38
CA SER A 13 10.80 -5.99 0.40
C SER A 13 11.35 -7.19 1.16
N ARG A 14 12.43 -7.78 0.67
CA ARG A 14 13.23 -8.72 1.46
C ARG A 14 14.04 -7.94 2.48
N CYS A 15 14.20 -8.51 3.66
CA CYS A 15 14.93 -7.90 4.75
C CYS A 15 15.87 -8.91 5.40
N ALA A 16 17.08 -8.48 5.72
CA ALA A 16 18.08 -9.28 6.44
C ALA A 16 18.85 -8.39 7.41
N TYR A 17 19.56 -9.00 8.36
CA TYR A 17 20.52 -8.28 9.18
C TYR A 17 21.89 -8.23 8.49
N ALA A 18 22.56 -7.08 8.62
CA ALA A 18 23.89 -6.87 8.10
C ALA A 18 24.81 -6.30 9.19
N LYS A 19 25.99 -6.88 9.36
CA LYS A 19 27.07 -6.25 10.15
C LYS A 19 27.72 -5.18 9.30
N VAL A 20 27.70 -3.95 9.78
CA VAL A 20 28.24 -2.79 9.05
C VAL A 20 29.59 -2.37 9.65
N THR A 21 30.59 -2.23 8.79
CA THR A 21 31.92 -1.72 9.14
C THR A 21 32.30 -0.60 8.17
N VAL A 22 32.69 0.54 8.68
CA VAL A 22 33.15 1.70 7.90
C VAL A 22 34.56 2.09 8.34
N ASN A 23 35.51 2.13 7.41
CA ASN A 23 36.89 2.44 7.66
C ASN A 23 37.50 1.64 8.83
N GLY A 24 37.17 0.36 8.92
CA GLY A 24 37.64 -0.52 10.00
C GLY A 24 36.84 -0.43 11.31
N THR A 25 35.98 0.56 11.48
CA THR A 25 35.14 0.73 12.67
C THR A 25 33.87 -0.06 12.53
N ASN A 26 33.58 -0.99 13.45
CA ASN A 26 32.34 -1.75 13.49
C ASN A 26 31.21 -0.85 14.03
N LEU A 27 30.18 -0.62 13.21
CA LEU A 27 29.00 0.16 13.56
C LEU A 27 27.85 -0.69 14.13
N GLY A 28 28.02 -2.02 14.20
CA GLY A 28 27.00 -2.93 14.73
C GLY A 28 26.15 -3.61 13.66
N ILE A 29 24.94 -4.02 14.07
CA ILE A 29 23.98 -4.73 13.24
C ILE A 29 22.91 -3.76 12.73
N TYR A 30 22.70 -3.78 11.43
CA TYR A 30 21.71 -2.95 10.74
C TYR A 30 20.67 -3.82 10.02
N SER A 31 19.46 -3.30 9.88
CA SER A 31 18.48 -3.87 8.97
C SER A 31 18.83 -3.49 7.53
N HIS A 32 19.06 -4.51 6.70
CA HIS A 32 19.26 -4.35 5.26
C HIS A 32 17.95 -4.65 4.56
N VAL A 33 17.31 -3.63 4.00
CA VAL A 33 16.00 -3.71 3.34
C VAL A 33 16.16 -3.55 1.84
N GLU A 34 15.54 -4.47 1.06
CA GLU A 34 15.51 -4.40 -0.39
C GLU A 34 14.78 -3.14 -0.84
N THR A 35 15.41 -2.35 -1.71
CA THR A 35 14.79 -1.15 -2.27
C THR A 35 13.73 -1.52 -3.29
N VAL A 36 12.56 -0.85 -3.25
CA VAL A 36 11.50 -1.03 -4.26
C VAL A 36 11.93 -0.32 -5.55
N ARG A 37 12.65 -1.06 -6.40
CA ARG A 37 13.20 -0.61 -7.69
C ARG A 37 13.19 -1.77 -8.69
N GLU A 38 13.99 -1.67 -9.77
CA GLU A 38 14.01 -2.63 -10.88
C GLU A 38 14.11 -4.09 -10.44
N ALA A 39 15.07 -4.41 -9.58
CA ALA A 39 15.31 -5.79 -9.14
C ALA A 39 14.11 -6.34 -8.36
N PHE A 40 13.51 -5.51 -7.49
CA PHE A 40 12.28 -5.86 -6.78
C PHE A 40 11.12 -6.08 -7.77
N LEU A 41 10.86 -5.12 -8.68
CA LEU A 41 9.75 -5.19 -9.62
C LEU A 41 9.86 -6.41 -10.56
N LYS A 42 11.06 -6.69 -11.09
CA LYS A 42 11.30 -7.89 -11.89
C LYS A 42 11.06 -9.19 -11.10
N ARG A 43 11.50 -9.23 -9.85
CA ARG A 43 11.30 -10.40 -8.98
C ARG A 43 9.82 -10.66 -8.69
N VAL A 44 9.05 -9.61 -8.47
CA VAL A 44 7.66 -9.70 -8.04
C VAL A 44 6.70 -9.81 -9.22
N PHE A 45 6.87 -8.96 -10.24
CA PHE A 45 5.92 -8.81 -11.35
C PHE A 45 6.46 -9.37 -12.68
N GLY A 46 7.66 -9.95 -12.71
CA GLY A 46 8.29 -10.41 -13.95
C GLY A 46 8.80 -9.29 -14.86
N ASN A 47 8.41 -8.05 -14.59
CA ASN A 47 8.78 -6.88 -15.38
C ASN A 47 9.02 -5.64 -14.51
N ASP A 48 9.67 -4.61 -15.06
CA ASP A 48 9.90 -3.32 -14.41
C ASP A 48 9.55 -2.13 -15.34
N ASN A 49 8.70 -2.40 -16.34
CA ASN A 49 8.35 -1.44 -17.39
C ASN A 49 7.17 -0.52 -17.00
N GLY A 50 6.54 -0.78 -15.88
CA GLY A 50 5.43 -0.02 -15.34
C GLY A 50 5.84 1.31 -14.71
N THR A 51 4.88 1.97 -14.08
CA THR A 51 5.11 3.22 -13.37
C THR A 51 5.00 3.00 -11.86
N LEU A 52 6.06 3.35 -11.13
CA LEU A 52 6.13 3.25 -9.68
C LEU A 52 6.00 4.64 -9.06
N TYR A 53 5.09 4.77 -8.09
CA TYR A 53 4.94 5.94 -7.24
C TYR A 53 5.13 5.58 -5.78
N GLU A 54 5.73 6.49 -5.02
CA GLU A 54 5.69 6.49 -3.56
C GLU A 54 4.57 7.39 -3.07
N GLY A 55 3.91 6.97 -2.00
CA GLY A 55 2.85 7.71 -1.32
C GLY A 55 3.30 8.25 0.03
N PRO A 56 3.94 9.44 0.09
CA PRO A 56 4.27 10.10 1.34
C PRO A 56 3.11 10.99 1.80
N TYR A 57 2.35 10.57 2.80
CA TYR A 57 1.18 11.30 3.32
C TYR A 57 0.21 11.76 2.21
N VAL A 58 -0.19 10.83 1.36
CA VAL A 58 -1.05 11.12 0.20
C VAL A 58 -2.12 10.06 0.04
N ASP A 59 -3.28 10.49 -0.47
CA ASP A 59 -4.37 9.60 -0.84
C ASP A 59 -5.05 10.08 -2.14
N PHE A 60 -6.07 9.40 -2.58
CA PHE A 60 -6.72 9.60 -3.86
C PHE A 60 -7.81 10.68 -3.79
N TYR A 61 -7.41 11.91 -3.46
CA TYR A 61 -8.23 13.12 -3.50
C TYR A 61 -7.80 14.05 -4.64
N GLU A 62 -8.74 14.79 -5.22
CA GLU A 62 -8.46 15.70 -6.34
C GLU A 62 -7.32 16.69 -6.01
N GLY A 63 -7.29 17.24 -4.78
CA GLY A 63 -6.24 18.15 -4.32
C GLY A 63 -4.84 17.51 -4.25
N TRP A 64 -4.77 16.17 -4.20
CA TRP A 64 -3.51 15.43 -4.01
C TRP A 64 -3.09 14.62 -5.23
N LYS A 65 -3.78 14.77 -6.36
CA LYS A 65 -3.51 14.02 -7.60
C LYS A 65 -2.07 14.12 -8.13
N ASN A 66 -1.34 15.16 -7.74
CA ASN A 66 0.06 15.39 -8.14
C ASN A 66 1.07 15.08 -7.02
N SER A 67 0.61 14.73 -5.81
CA SER A 67 1.46 14.52 -4.64
C SER A 67 2.12 13.14 -4.59
N PHE A 68 1.62 12.17 -5.36
CA PHE A 68 2.31 10.89 -5.54
C PHE A 68 3.67 11.10 -6.21
N GLU A 69 4.75 10.67 -5.56
CA GLU A 69 6.11 10.85 -6.05
C GLU A 69 6.50 9.76 -7.05
N ARG A 70 6.65 10.12 -8.32
CA ARG A 70 7.13 9.15 -9.32
C ARG A 70 8.58 8.75 -9.05
N LYS A 71 8.80 7.46 -8.81
CA LYS A 71 10.14 6.87 -8.60
C LYS A 71 10.68 6.19 -9.87
N ARG A 72 9.79 5.69 -10.76
CA ARG A 72 10.16 5.01 -12.00
C ARG A 72 9.05 5.09 -13.06
N GLY A 73 9.41 4.84 -14.31
CA GLY A 73 8.48 4.70 -15.42
C GLY A 73 8.00 6.03 -16.01
N LYS A 74 6.99 5.96 -16.88
CA LYS A 74 6.42 7.14 -17.55
C LYS A 74 5.29 7.72 -16.71
N ASP A 75 5.39 9.00 -16.34
CA ASP A 75 4.39 9.64 -15.45
C ASP A 75 2.99 9.72 -16.09
N LYS A 76 2.91 10.06 -17.37
CA LYS A 76 1.62 10.33 -18.03
C LYS A 76 0.58 9.19 -17.91
N PRO A 77 0.90 7.90 -18.19
CA PRO A 77 -0.08 6.83 -18.05
C PRO A 77 -0.48 6.61 -16.57
N GLY A 78 0.48 6.58 -15.66
CA GLY A 78 0.20 6.38 -14.24
C GLY A 78 -0.62 7.53 -13.65
N ARG A 79 -0.28 8.77 -13.98
CA ARG A 79 -1.02 9.95 -13.52
C ARG A 79 -2.46 9.98 -14.06
N LYS A 80 -2.67 9.52 -15.30
CA LYS A 80 -4.01 9.35 -15.85
C LYS A 80 -4.83 8.36 -15.03
N LYS A 81 -4.24 7.21 -14.67
CA LYS A 81 -4.91 6.18 -13.84
C LYS A 81 -5.19 6.68 -12.42
N ILE A 82 -4.28 7.42 -11.79
CA ILE A 82 -4.53 8.07 -10.50
C ILE A 82 -5.76 8.98 -10.57
N LYS A 83 -5.87 9.83 -11.60
CA LYS A 83 -7.03 10.71 -11.78
C LYS A 83 -8.33 9.93 -12.05
N GLN A 84 -8.27 8.82 -12.76
CA GLN A 84 -9.43 7.95 -12.95
C GLN A 84 -9.88 7.35 -11.63
N LEU A 85 -8.94 6.86 -10.82
CA LEU A 85 -9.25 6.28 -9.49
C LEU A 85 -9.83 7.33 -8.55
N ILE A 86 -9.29 8.55 -8.53
CA ILE A 86 -9.87 9.67 -7.77
C ILE A 86 -11.33 9.88 -8.15
N LYS A 87 -11.63 9.95 -9.45
CA LYS A 87 -13.01 10.14 -9.93
C LYS A 87 -13.93 9.01 -9.47
N VAL A 88 -13.49 7.75 -9.59
CA VAL A 88 -14.27 6.58 -9.11
C VAL A 88 -14.54 6.67 -7.61
N LEU A 89 -13.58 7.14 -6.82
CA LEU A 89 -13.72 7.24 -5.36
C LEU A 89 -14.55 8.47 -4.92
N GLU A 90 -14.69 9.48 -5.74
CA GLU A 90 -15.56 10.64 -5.49
C GLU A 90 -17.02 10.35 -5.86
N ASP A 91 -17.26 9.44 -6.79
CA ASP A 91 -18.61 9.03 -7.18
C ASP A 91 -19.22 8.08 -6.13
N ASP A 92 -20.49 8.28 -5.78
CA ASP A 92 -21.27 7.37 -4.92
C ASP A 92 -22.02 6.33 -5.80
N ASP A 93 -21.28 5.57 -6.60
CA ASP A 93 -21.83 4.52 -7.47
C ASP A 93 -22.02 3.21 -6.67
N GLU A 94 -23.17 2.54 -6.89
CA GLU A 94 -23.45 1.21 -6.31
C GLU A 94 -22.43 0.14 -6.76
N ASN A 95 -21.75 0.36 -7.90
CA ASN A 95 -20.72 -0.53 -8.45
C ASN A 95 -19.28 -0.11 -8.12
N VAL A 96 -19.08 0.68 -7.08
CA VAL A 96 -17.76 1.27 -6.75
C VAL A 96 -16.67 0.20 -6.57
N GLU A 97 -16.96 -0.96 -5.98
CA GLU A 97 -15.97 -2.04 -5.83
C GLU A 97 -15.48 -2.55 -7.20
N GLN A 98 -16.40 -2.77 -8.15
CA GLN A 98 -16.04 -3.18 -9.50
C GLN A 98 -15.20 -2.09 -10.20
N ALA A 99 -15.63 -0.83 -10.11
CA ALA A 99 -14.93 0.30 -10.73
C ALA A 99 -13.52 0.50 -10.14
N ILE A 100 -13.33 0.33 -8.83
CA ILE A 100 -12.01 0.29 -8.21
C ILE A 100 -11.20 -0.88 -8.77
N GLY A 101 -11.80 -2.07 -8.92
CA GLY A 101 -11.16 -3.29 -9.41
C GLY A 101 -10.68 -3.22 -10.87
N GLU A 102 -11.19 -2.29 -11.67
CA GLU A 102 -10.65 -2.00 -13.01
C GLU A 102 -9.32 -1.24 -12.96
N LEU A 103 -9.03 -0.56 -11.86
CA LEU A 103 -7.87 0.31 -11.68
C LEU A 103 -6.86 -0.21 -10.65
N VAL A 104 -7.32 -1.01 -9.69
CA VAL A 104 -6.53 -1.59 -8.59
C VAL A 104 -6.73 -3.10 -8.61
N ASP A 105 -5.65 -3.85 -8.41
CA ASP A 105 -5.72 -5.29 -8.18
C ASP A 105 -6.29 -5.54 -6.77
N LEU A 106 -7.59 -5.82 -6.70
CA LEU A 106 -8.30 -5.91 -5.43
C LEU A 106 -7.89 -7.13 -4.60
N ASP A 107 -7.54 -8.28 -5.19
CA ASP A 107 -7.08 -9.45 -4.44
C ASP A 107 -5.79 -9.12 -3.68
N SER A 108 -4.86 -8.49 -4.39
CA SER A 108 -3.61 -8.01 -3.80
C SER A 108 -3.85 -6.90 -2.77
N PHE A 109 -4.79 -5.98 -3.05
CA PHE A 109 -5.09 -4.86 -2.14
C PHE A 109 -5.73 -5.33 -0.83
N TYR A 110 -6.72 -6.21 -0.87
CA TYR A 110 -7.35 -6.75 0.35
C TYR A 110 -6.33 -7.48 1.22
N THR A 111 -5.46 -8.30 0.62
CA THR A 111 -4.38 -8.98 1.35
C THR A 111 -3.40 -7.97 1.97
N PHE A 112 -2.96 -6.96 1.22
CA PHE A 112 -2.12 -5.88 1.72
C PHE A 112 -2.77 -5.15 2.91
N TRP A 113 -4.03 -4.74 2.77
CA TRP A 113 -4.79 -4.04 3.80
C TRP A 113 -4.99 -4.89 5.07
N ALA A 114 -5.37 -6.16 4.93
CA ALA A 114 -5.55 -7.06 6.06
C ALA A 114 -4.25 -7.25 6.85
N VAL A 115 -3.11 -7.38 6.16
CA VAL A 115 -1.80 -7.51 6.82
C VAL A 115 -1.39 -6.23 7.54
N GLU A 116 -1.67 -5.04 7.00
CA GLU A 116 -1.45 -3.78 7.74
C GLU A 116 -2.24 -3.76 9.05
N GLY A 117 -3.50 -4.19 9.01
CA GLY A 117 -4.36 -4.32 10.20
C GLY A 117 -3.82 -5.32 11.21
N LEU A 118 -3.48 -6.53 10.75
CA LEU A 118 -2.96 -7.62 11.59
C LEU A 118 -1.64 -7.27 12.28
N LEU A 119 -0.75 -6.58 11.58
CA LEU A 119 0.53 -6.12 12.12
C LEU A 119 0.41 -4.88 13.02
N GLY A 120 -0.77 -4.24 13.07
CA GLY A 120 -0.91 -2.95 13.71
C GLY A 120 -0.01 -1.89 13.08
N PHE A 121 0.19 -1.97 11.74
CA PHE A 121 1.01 -1.01 10.99
C PHE A 121 0.24 0.30 10.83
N TRP A 122 0.30 1.12 11.89
CA TRP A 122 -0.48 2.35 11.96
C TRP A 122 0.00 3.42 10.97
N ASP A 123 1.28 3.40 10.61
CA ASP A 123 1.90 4.40 9.73
C ASP A 123 1.92 3.94 8.25
N GLY A 124 1.14 2.93 7.92
CA GLY A 124 0.92 2.45 6.55
C GLY A 124 -0.18 3.21 5.82
N TYR A 125 -0.54 2.74 4.62
CA TYR A 125 -1.59 3.33 3.80
C TYR A 125 -2.94 3.35 4.52
N SER A 126 -3.39 2.22 5.01
CA SER A 126 -4.72 2.10 5.62
C SER A 126 -4.84 2.76 6.98
N GLY A 127 -3.71 3.06 7.64
CA GLY A 127 -3.66 3.68 8.98
C GLY A 127 -3.35 5.17 8.97
N ASN A 128 -2.55 5.67 8.02
CA ASN A 128 -2.03 7.04 8.02
C ASN A 128 -1.73 7.60 6.61
N ASN A 129 -2.19 6.95 5.54
CA ASN A 129 -1.97 7.39 4.15
C ASN A 129 -0.47 7.59 3.82
N ASN A 130 0.39 6.76 4.41
CA ASN A 130 1.84 6.90 4.36
C ASN A 130 2.52 5.54 4.12
N ASN A 131 3.83 5.55 3.90
CA ASN A 131 4.66 4.36 3.84
C ASN A 131 4.16 3.26 2.90
N PHE A 132 3.82 3.62 1.68
CA PHE A 132 3.43 2.69 0.63
C PHE A 132 3.96 3.11 -0.73
N PHE A 133 4.05 2.13 -1.62
CA PHE A 133 4.19 2.37 -3.05
C PHE A 133 2.98 1.85 -3.80
N ILE A 134 2.70 2.43 -4.97
CA ILE A 134 1.78 1.86 -5.95
C ILE A 134 2.54 1.62 -7.25
N TYR A 135 2.39 0.43 -7.81
CA TYR A 135 2.97 0.04 -9.08
C TYR A 135 1.88 -0.20 -10.12
N LEU A 136 1.83 0.64 -11.15
CA LEU A 136 0.99 0.38 -12.31
C LEU A 136 1.67 -0.70 -13.15
N ASN A 137 1.20 -1.94 -13.04
CA ASN A 137 1.72 -3.06 -13.78
C ASN A 137 1.22 -3.00 -15.24
N PRO A 138 2.10 -2.96 -16.24
CA PRO A 138 1.68 -2.84 -17.64
C PRO A 138 0.98 -4.10 -18.19
N GLU A 139 1.12 -5.26 -17.52
CA GLU A 139 0.49 -6.52 -17.94
C GLU A 139 -0.99 -6.58 -17.55
N THR A 140 -1.33 -6.02 -16.38
CA THR A 140 -2.72 -6.01 -15.85
C THR A 140 -3.40 -4.67 -16.05
N ASP A 141 -2.65 -3.61 -16.32
CA ASP A 141 -3.08 -2.20 -16.37
C ASP A 141 -3.74 -1.73 -15.06
N ARG A 142 -3.34 -2.35 -13.91
CA ARG A 142 -3.84 -2.09 -12.57
C ARG A 142 -2.73 -1.69 -11.62
N PHE A 143 -3.09 -0.91 -10.59
CA PHE A 143 -2.19 -0.61 -9.48
C PHE A 143 -2.10 -1.78 -8.49
N HIS A 144 -0.89 -2.09 -8.06
CA HIS A 144 -0.59 -2.98 -6.93
C HIS A 144 0.00 -2.15 -5.81
N PHE A 145 -0.51 -2.34 -4.60
CA PHE A 145 -0.01 -1.68 -3.39
C PHE A 145 1.14 -2.49 -2.78
N LEU A 146 2.17 -1.79 -2.32
CA LEU A 146 3.38 -2.38 -1.77
C LEU A 146 3.71 -1.69 -0.44
N PRO A 147 3.94 -2.42 0.66
CA PRO A 147 4.28 -1.81 1.94
C PRO A 147 5.72 -1.26 1.92
N TRP A 148 5.90 -0.15 2.61
CA TRP A 148 7.20 0.47 2.84
C TRP A 148 7.33 0.93 4.30
N GLY A 149 8.54 1.22 4.79
CA GLY A 149 8.75 1.79 6.12
C GLY A 149 8.08 1.01 7.27
N ALA A 150 8.01 -0.33 7.17
CA ALA A 150 7.34 -1.17 8.16
C ALA A 150 8.20 -1.34 9.42
N ASP A 151 8.50 -0.24 10.12
CA ASP A 151 9.29 -0.16 11.36
C ASP A 151 8.42 0.13 12.60
N SER A 152 7.20 0.64 12.42
CA SER A 152 6.27 0.96 13.50
C SER A 152 5.12 -0.05 13.58
N LEU A 153 5.46 -1.30 13.88
CA LEU A 153 4.52 -2.43 13.96
C LEU A 153 4.13 -2.74 15.42
N PHE A 154 2.96 -3.39 15.58
CA PHE A 154 2.45 -3.88 16.88
C PHE A 154 2.20 -2.78 17.91
N VAL A 155 2.13 -1.53 17.49
CA VAL A 155 1.91 -0.40 18.37
C VAL A 155 0.42 -0.11 18.53
N LYS A 156 -0.08 -0.09 19.76
CA LYS A 156 -1.44 0.38 20.06
C LYS A 156 -1.48 1.90 19.94
N PHE A 157 -1.83 2.41 18.77
CA PHE A 157 -1.89 3.85 18.54
C PHE A 157 -3.28 4.38 18.85
N SER A 158 -3.49 4.81 20.11
CA SER A 158 -4.79 5.34 20.53
C SER A 158 -5.08 6.76 20.05
N LYS A 159 -4.07 7.51 19.63
CA LYS A 159 -4.21 8.94 19.28
C LYS A 159 -4.95 9.19 17.96
N LEU A 160 -5.06 8.19 17.08
CA LEU A 160 -5.76 8.31 15.80
C LEU A 160 -7.17 7.71 15.79
N LYS A 161 -7.76 7.41 16.95
CA LYS A 161 -9.10 6.80 17.04
C LYS A 161 -10.19 7.57 16.28
N HIS A 162 -10.07 8.88 16.20
CA HIS A 162 -11.03 9.75 15.51
C HIS A 162 -10.91 9.71 13.97
N MET A 163 -9.87 9.08 13.44
CA MET A 163 -9.61 8.98 12.00
C MET A 163 -10.05 7.64 11.40
N ASN A 164 -10.48 6.69 12.22
CA ASN A 164 -11.00 5.40 11.76
C ASN A 164 -12.54 5.44 11.72
N ASP A 165 -13.13 4.64 10.84
CA ASP A 165 -14.57 4.38 10.90
C ASP A 165 -14.91 3.81 12.30
N TRP A 166 -15.80 4.49 13.02
CA TRP A 166 -16.20 4.11 14.37
C TRP A 166 -16.88 2.72 14.43
N ARG A 167 -17.36 2.23 13.29
CA ARG A 167 -17.99 0.89 13.15
C ARG A 167 -16.95 -0.20 12.92
N ALA A 168 -15.73 0.16 12.49
CA ALA A 168 -14.69 -0.82 12.22
C ALA A 168 -14.07 -1.32 13.54
N PRO A 169 -13.78 -2.63 13.68
CA PRO A 169 -12.93 -3.13 14.74
C PRO A 169 -11.59 -2.41 14.78
N ILE A 170 -10.94 -2.33 15.97
CA ILE A 170 -9.65 -1.63 16.12
C ILE A 170 -8.57 -2.21 15.21
N SER A 171 -8.65 -3.49 14.85
CA SER A 171 -7.74 -4.18 13.93
C SER A 171 -7.94 -3.75 12.48
N VAL A 172 -9.12 -3.25 12.09
CA VAL A 172 -9.39 -2.81 10.72
C VAL A 172 -9.04 -1.33 10.62
N LYS A 173 -8.14 -1.00 9.70
CA LYS A 173 -7.72 0.37 9.42
C LYS A 173 -8.44 0.87 8.16
N THR A 174 -9.11 2.01 8.27
CA THR A 174 -9.93 2.59 7.18
C THR A 174 -9.61 4.07 6.94
N GLN A 175 -8.39 4.49 7.27
CA GLN A 175 -7.94 5.86 7.00
C GLN A 175 -7.70 6.09 5.50
N GLY A 176 -7.14 5.11 4.80
CA GLY A 176 -6.97 5.16 3.36
C GLY A 176 -8.33 5.11 2.64
N LEU A 177 -8.56 6.00 1.67
CA LEU A 177 -9.86 6.21 1.02
C LEU A 177 -10.39 4.95 0.31
N ILE A 178 -9.52 4.16 -0.33
CA ILE A 178 -9.92 2.89 -0.95
C ILE A 178 -10.41 1.91 0.14
N ALA A 179 -9.65 1.74 1.22
CA ALA A 179 -10.03 0.89 2.34
C ALA A 179 -11.34 1.36 2.98
N HIS A 180 -11.52 2.69 3.13
CA HIS A 180 -12.74 3.28 3.64
C HIS A 180 -13.94 2.95 2.75
N LYS A 181 -13.87 3.25 1.45
CA LYS A 181 -14.99 2.98 0.50
C LYS A 181 -15.34 1.50 0.46
N LEU A 182 -14.35 0.61 0.38
CA LEU A 182 -14.59 -0.84 0.37
C LEU A 182 -15.22 -1.33 1.67
N TYR A 183 -14.82 -0.79 2.83
CA TYR A 183 -15.38 -1.20 4.13
C TYR A 183 -16.83 -0.74 4.34
N GLN A 184 -17.31 0.30 3.63
CA GLN A 184 -18.72 0.69 3.67
C GLN A 184 -19.63 -0.36 2.99
N LEU A 185 -19.11 -1.15 2.06
CA LEU A 185 -19.83 -2.21 1.37
C LEU A 185 -19.93 -3.48 2.22
N GLU A 186 -21.05 -4.17 2.16
CA GLU A 186 -21.20 -5.48 2.80
C GLU A 186 -20.24 -6.49 2.18
N SER A 187 -20.18 -6.58 0.85
CA SER A 187 -19.25 -7.41 0.09
C SER A 187 -17.79 -7.16 0.47
N GLY A 188 -17.43 -5.89 0.64
CA GLY A 188 -16.08 -5.50 1.03
C GLY A 188 -15.70 -5.97 2.44
N ARG A 189 -16.62 -5.86 3.41
CA ARG A 189 -16.40 -6.37 4.78
C ARG A 189 -16.29 -7.90 4.81
N GLU A 190 -17.18 -8.58 4.07
CA GLU A 190 -17.16 -10.05 3.97
C GLU A 190 -15.83 -10.53 3.37
N ARG A 191 -15.41 -9.92 2.25
CA ARG A 191 -14.14 -10.26 1.60
C ARG A 191 -12.94 -10.00 2.50
N TYR A 192 -12.91 -8.86 3.21
CA TYR A 192 -11.85 -8.56 4.18
C TYR A 192 -11.78 -9.60 5.31
N ALA A 193 -12.93 -10.09 5.78
CA ALA A 193 -12.99 -11.06 6.87
C ALA A 193 -12.58 -12.49 6.45
N GLN A 194 -12.52 -12.78 5.15
CA GLN A 194 -12.12 -14.09 4.62
C GLN A 194 -10.60 -14.23 4.41
N ILE A 195 -9.86 -13.14 4.51
CA ILE A 195 -8.39 -13.11 4.36
C ILE A 195 -7.71 -13.38 5.69
#